data_efa250c9947e03de62c6aabb4b06d16b
#
_entry.id   efa250c9947e03de62c6aabb4b06d16b
#
_cell.length_a   1.000
_cell.length_b   1.000
_cell.length_c   1.000
_cell.angle_alpha   90.00
_cell.angle_beta   90.00
_cell.angle_gamma   90.00
#
_symmetry.space_group_name_H-M   'P 1'
#
loop_
_entity.id
_entity.type
_entity.pdbx_description
1 polymer ?
#
loop_
_entity_poly.entity_id
_entity_poly.type
_entity_poly.pdbx_seq_one_letter_code
_entity_poly.pdbx_strand_id
1 'polypeptide(L)'
;MTAQTKKTRIDKVIFSVIGVITAAKLLGFVKQIFVSGAFGATLDTDIINIAQTVIGDLEYLLSHVLMTSFITVYLNASAEDGRGALFAGNAVRAFLLLSAGASVLFLAGAYPLSRLLAPSYSPQDTARLARYLRIYTPLLLLFAMSAASQALLSANKRFAAVEARGITQSVIIIAAIALLGGRLGADALVVGSILCTAINTVWFYLLSARYLRAPGVALPDSPPRRPFDCFRDPLVRRLIGMSGPLLAGYSAYYVGQQINKSLASGLGAGAVTELGCGTVLFNLVTAFITAFCSIMFSYVTAKIACGSHLSAARTANLTAVLLIAVFMPVSVIAGVLAPDISRIAFGRGQFSDKNVASTAMALAGYSLSFIPFAVGEVYGRVQYGYGDARRPMLNSVTSVVCGIVLSILLSRRLGVAGITLSYSISAFVVGGLNLMTSQRHNRALSLRPLLPFLPFLAIGGACCFGAVCRCRELLSGSSPILRFLASGVAGLGIYCAVLALGAALMLRRFGGKGSVKEKIRRCADGFLCTPAADQT
;
A
#
# COMPACT_ATOMS: atom_id res chain seq x y z
N MET A 1 27.57 -14.73 21.63
CA MET A 1 26.16 -14.32 21.66
C MET A 1 25.31 -15.51 21.26
N THR A 2 24.52 -16.04 22.18
CA THR A 2 23.68 -17.24 21.94
C THR A 2 22.59 -16.97 20.91
N ALA A 3 22.17 -17.99 20.16
CA ALA A 3 21.12 -17.91 19.13
C ALA A 3 19.82 -17.28 19.67
N GLN A 4 19.54 -17.43 20.94
CA GLN A 4 18.38 -16.90 21.64
C GLN A 4 18.42 -15.37 21.82
N THR A 5 19.62 -14.80 22.09
CA THR A 5 19.82 -13.33 22.16
C THR A 5 19.73 -12.66 20.79
N LYS A 6 20.09 -13.36 19.72
CA LYS A 6 19.99 -12.86 18.34
C LYS A 6 18.53 -12.87 17.87
N LYS A 7 17.73 -13.87 18.27
CA LYS A 7 16.29 -13.98 17.95
C LYS A 7 15.49 -12.89 18.63
N THR A 8 15.67 -12.66 19.94
CA THR A 8 14.99 -11.60 20.70
C THR A 8 15.32 -10.19 20.20
N ARG A 9 16.50 -9.96 19.64
CA ARG A 9 16.90 -8.67 19.08
C ARG A 9 16.23 -8.42 17.72
N ILE A 10 16.07 -9.47 16.91
CA ILE A 10 15.36 -9.40 15.61
C ILE A 10 13.87 -9.13 15.85
N ASP A 11 13.25 -9.83 16.80
CA ASP A 11 11.83 -9.65 17.11
C ASP A 11 11.54 -8.21 17.57
N LYS A 12 12.39 -7.62 18.43
CA LYS A 12 12.27 -6.22 18.88
C LYS A 12 12.36 -5.22 17.72
N VAL A 13 13.25 -5.44 16.76
CA VAL A 13 13.37 -4.56 15.59
C VAL A 13 12.13 -4.66 14.71
N ILE A 14 11.61 -5.87 14.47
CA ILE A 14 10.40 -6.08 13.68
C ILE A 14 9.19 -5.39 14.34
N PHE A 15 8.99 -5.57 15.66
CA PHE A 15 7.91 -4.92 16.39
C PHE A 15 8.02 -3.39 16.36
N SER A 16 9.24 -2.84 16.48
CA SER A 16 9.47 -1.39 16.39
C SER A 16 9.11 -0.86 15.00
N VAL A 17 9.49 -1.55 13.93
CA VAL A 17 9.19 -1.14 12.55
C VAL A 17 7.68 -1.20 12.29
N ILE A 18 7.01 -2.28 12.70
CA ILE A 18 5.54 -2.40 12.58
C ILE A 18 4.83 -1.28 13.35
N GLY A 19 5.28 -0.97 14.57
CA GLY A 19 4.71 0.11 15.37
C GLY A 19 4.84 1.48 14.67
N VAL A 20 6.01 1.77 14.10
CA VAL A 20 6.25 3.02 13.35
C VAL A 20 5.37 3.09 12.09
N ILE A 21 5.27 2.00 11.32
CA ILE A 21 4.41 1.95 10.13
C ILE A 21 2.95 2.18 10.51
N THR A 22 2.47 1.53 11.58
CA THR A 22 1.08 1.68 12.05
C THR A 22 0.82 3.11 12.50
N ALA A 23 1.72 3.71 13.27
CA ALA A 23 1.62 5.11 13.70
C ALA A 23 1.63 6.07 12.50
N ALA A 24 2.48 5.83 11.50
CA ALA A 24 2.52 6.62 10.27
C ALA A 24 1.19 6.56 9.49
N LYS A 25 0.57 5.38 9.40
CA LYS A 25 -0.74 5.20 8.74
C LYS A 25 -1.87 5.90 9.49
N LEU A 26 -1.91 5.79 10.82
CA LEU A 26 -2.91 6.47 11.65
C LEU A 26 -2.76 7.99 11.56
N LEU A 27 -1.54 8.51 11.65
CA LEU A 27 -1.28 9.95 11.48
C LEU A 27 -1.59 10.41 10.05
N GLY A 28 -1.35 9.59 9.04
CA GLY A 28 -1.76 9.85 7.66
C GLY A 28 -3.27 9.98 7.52
N PHE A 29 -4.04 9.16 8.23
CA PHE A 29 -5.49 9.27 8.29
C PHE A 29 -5.92 10.57 9.00
N VAL A 30 -5.34 10.89 10.17
CA VAL A 30 -5.59 12.14 10.88
C VAL A 30 -5.28 13.35 9.99
N LYS A 31 -4.13 13.34 9.28
CA LYS A 31 -3.80 14.39 8.31
C LYS A 31 -4.91 14.56 7.27
N GLN A 32 -5.45 13.48 6.73
CA GLN A 32 -6.51 13.56 5.72
C GLN A 32 -7.80 14.17 6.27
N ILE A 33 -8.12 13.90 7.55
CA ILE A 33 -9.24 14.54 8.25
C ILE A 33 -9.05 16.05 8.31
N PHE A 34 -7.84 16.51 8.66
CA PHE A 34 -7.52 17.94 8.71
C PHE A 34 -7.60 18.59 7.32
N VAL A 35 -7.04 17.95 6.29
CA VAL A 35 -7.08 18.43 4.90
C VAL A 35 -8.52 18.59 4.43
N SER A 36 -9.34 17.55 4.57
CA SER A 36 -10.73 17.55 4.10
C SER A 36 -11.60 18.52 4.90
N GLY A 37 -11.39 18.64 6.20
CA GLY A 37 -12.12 19.58 7.05
C GLY A 37 -11.79 21.05 6.77
N ALA A 38 -10.52 21.35 6.47
CA ALA A 38 -10.06 22.71 6.21
C ALA A 38 -10.43 23.23 4.82
N PHE A 39 -10.35 22.38 3.79
CA PHE A 39 -10.45 22.80 2.39
C PHE A 39 -11.60 22.15 1.61
N GLY A 40 -12.27 21.16 2.19
CA GLY A 40 -13.34 20.41 1.53
C GLY A 40 -12.84 19.61 0.33
N ALA A 41 -13.79 19.13 -0.48
CA ALA A 41 -13.53 18.55 -1.79
C ALA A 41 -13.95 19.56 -2.87
N THR A 42 -12.99 20.33 -3.32
CA THR A 42 -13.14 21.43 -4.27
C THR A 42 -12.25 21.21 -5.49
N LEU A 43 -12.44 21.98 -6.56
CA LEU A 43 -11.57 21.92 -7.73
C LEU A 43 -10.12 22.27 -7.36
N ASP A 44 -9.91 23.20 -6.44
CA ASP A 44 -8.58 23.61 -5.98
C ASP A 44 -7.85 22.45 -5.29
N THR A 45 -8.55 21.74 -4.39
CA THR A 45 -7.99 20.55 -3.74
C THR A 45 -7.74 19.41 -4.72
N ASP A 46 -8.58 19.26 -5.75
CA ASP A 46 -8.36 18.26 -6.79
C ASP A 46 -7.12 18.55 -7.62
N ILE A 47 -6.93 19.79 -8.07
CA ILE A 47 -5.75 20.22 -8.84
C ILE A 47 -4.47 19.97 -8.03
N ILE A 48 -4.45 20.38 -6.75
CA ILE A 48 -3.31 20.16 -5.86
C ILE A 48 -3.07 18.66 -5.62
N ASN A 49 -4.12 17.88 -5.38
CA ASN A 49 -4.02 16.44 -5.18
C ASN A 49 -3.46 15.70 -6.41
N ILE A 50 -3.87 16.08 -7.62
CA ILE A 50 -3.32 15.50 -8.86
C ILE A 50 -1.82 15.82 -8.95
N ALA A 51 -1.44 17.10 -8.81
CA ALA A 51 -0.04 17.52 -8.90
C ALA A 51 0.83 16.83 -7.82
N GLN A 52 0.37 16.82 -6.58
CA GLN A 52 1.07 16.19 -5.45
C GLN A 52 1.23 14.69 -5.62
N THR A 53 0.22 14.01 -6.17
CA THR A 53 0.28 12.56 -6.37
C THR A 53 1.23 12.18 -7.48
N VAL A 54 1.23 12.88 -8.62
CA VAL A 54 2.16 12.61 -9.74
C VAL A 54 3.60 12.68 -9.25
N ILE A 55 3.93 13.71 -8.52
CA ILE A 55 5.26 13.92 -7.97
C ILE A 55 5.58 12.92 -6.85
N GLY A 56 4.61 12.62 -5.98
CA GLY A 56 4.76 11.61 -4.93
C GLY A 56 4.93 10.19 -5.47
N ASP A 57 4.20 9.83 -6.52
CA ASP A 57 4.34 8.54 -7.18
C ASP A 57 5.72 8.36 -7.82
N LEU A 58 6.29 9.43 -8.41
CA LEU A 58 7.67 9.42 -8.91
C LEU A 58 8.68 9.23 -7.76
N GLU A 59 8.46 9.86 -6.63
CA GLU A 59 9.30 9.66 -5.45
C GLU A 59 9.24 8.21 -4.94
N TYR A 60 8.04 7.65 -4.81
CA TYR A 60 7.87 6.25 -4.39
C TYR A 60 8.52 5.28 -5.39
N LEU A 61 8.33 5.53 -6.68
CA LEU A 61 8.93 4.73 -7.75
C LEU A 61 10.45 4.72 -7.64
N LEU A 62 11.07 5.90 -7.55
CA LEU A 62 12.52 6.04 -7.40
C LEU A 62 13.02 5.37 -6.10
N SER A 63 12.33 5.59 -4.98
CA SER A 63 12.73 5.00 -3.70
C SER A 63 12.67 3.48 -3.71
N HIS A 64 11.61 2.87 -4.25
CA HIS A 64 11.45 1.40 -4.30
C HIS A 64 12.48 0.74 -5.23
N VAL A 65 12.71 1.34 -6.40
CA VAL A 65 13.70 0.83 -7.34
C VAL A 65 15.10 0.93 -6.76
N LEU A 66 15.44 2.08 -6.16
CA LEU A 66 16.73 2.29 -5.51
C LEU A 66 16.93 1.39 -4.29
N MET A 67 15.93 1.25 -3.44
CA MET A 67 16.05 0.34 -2.29
C MET A 67 16.37 -1.09 -2.73
N THR A 68 15.80 -1.56 -3.83
CA THR A 68 16.01 -2.94 -4.29
C THR A 68 17.36 -3.11 -4.98
N SER A 69 17.68 -2.27 -5.97
CA SER A 69 18.89 -2.40 -6.80
C SER A 69 20.14 -1.86 -6.09
N PHE A 70 20.04 -0.72 -5.40
CA PHE A 70 21.16 -0.09 -4.70
C PHE A 70 21.68 -0.96 -3.55
N ILE A 71 20.79 -1.51 -2.70
CA ILE A 71 21.20 -2.32 -1.55
C ILE A 71 22.01 -3.52 -2.02
N THR A 72 21.58 -4.18 -3.10
CA THR A 72 22.26 -5.36 -3.65
C THR A 72 23.67 -5.00 -4.13
N VAL A 73 23.83 -3.91 -4.91
CA VAL A 73 25.14 -3.50 -5.43
C VAL A 73 26.03 -2.96 -4.31
N TYR A 74 25.47 -2.18 -3.37
CA TYR A 74 26.21 -1.61 -2.23
C TYR A 74 26.78 -2.69 -1.31
N LEU A 75 26.00 -3.70 -0.95
CA LEU A 75 26.46 -4.77 -0.05
C LEU A 75 27.56 -5.60 -0.71
N ASN A 76 27.44 -5.92 -2.01
CA ASN A 76 28.49 -6.64 -2.75
C ASN A 76 29.77 -5.81 -2.86
N ALA A 77 29.66 -4.53 -3.26
CA ALA A 77 30.81 -3.63 -3.36
C ALA A 77 31.51 -3.38 -2.01
N SER A 78 30.75 -3.43 -0.89
CA SER A 78 31.30 -3.28 0.44
C SER A 78 32.00 -4.55 0.92
N ALA A 79 31.51 -5.74 0.53
CA ALA A 79 32.05 -7.04 0.95
C ALA A 79 33.29 -7.44 0.14
N GLU A 80 33.31 -7.20 -1.19
CA GLU A 80 34.37 -7.65 -2.07
C GLU A 80 35.57 -6.70 -2.09
N ASP A 81 35.33 -5.39 -2.21
CA ASP A 81 36.39 -4.41 -2.51
C ASP A 81 36.51 -3.27 -1.48
N GLY A 82 35.66 -3.21 -0.46
CA GLY A 82 35.58 -2.04 0.42
C GLY A 82 35.10 -0.75 -0.26
N ARG A 83 34.65 -0.82 -1.51
CA ARG A 83 34.28 0.32 -2.39
C ARG A 83 32.85 0.83 -2.18
N GLY A 84 32.13 0.33 -1.18
CA GLY A 84 30.72 0.69 -0.94
C GLY A 84 30.47 2.19 -0.82
N ALA A 85 31.32 2.91 -0.06
CA ALA A 85 31.17 4.36 0.10
C ALA A 85 31.42 5.14 -1.20
N LEU A 86 32.42 4.73 -2.00
CA LEU A 86 32.72 5.34 -3.31
C LEU A 86 31.57 5.11 -4.27
N PHE A 87 31.06 3.88 -4.35
CA PHE A 87 29.90 3.53 -5.14
C PHE A 87 28.67 4.37 -4.73
N ALA A 88 28.40 4.48 -3.41
CA ALA A 88 27.28 5.28 -2.91
C ALA A 88 27.36 6.74 -3.36
N GLY A 89 28.56 7.36 -3.30
CA GLY A 89 28.80 8.72 -3.77
C GLY A 89 28.56 8.88 -5.27
N ASN A 90 29.06 7.94 -6.10
CA ASN A 90 28.87 7.95 -7.55
C ASN A 90 27.40 7.71 -7.93
N ALA A 91 26.71 6.81 -7.23
CA ALA A 91 25.29 6.54 -7.42
C ALA A 91 24.43 7.77 -7.11
N VAL A 92 24.66 8.46 -5.97
CA VAL A 92 23.97 9.71 -5.64
C VAL A 92 24.15 10.76 -6.74
N ARG A 93 25.39 10.96 -7.24
CA ARG A 93 25.65 11.90 -8.35
C ARG A 93 24.92 11.52 -9.62
N ALA A 94 24.94 10.26 -10.01
CA ALA A 94 24.24 9.77 -11.19
C ALA A 94 22.72 10.02 -11.09
N PHE A 95 22.11 9.75 -9.92
CA PHE A 95 20.68 9.99 -9.71
C PHE A 95 20.34 11.47 -9.66
N LEU A 96 21.18 12.32 -9.09
CA LEU A 96 21.00 13.78 -9.14
C LEU A 96 21.01 14.30 -10.59
N LEU A 97 21.94 13.83 -11.43
CA LEU A 97 21.99 14.21 -12.83
C LEU A 97 20.77 13.72 -13.62
N LEU A 98 20.36 12.46 -13.41
CA LEU A 98 19.13 11.93 -14.03
C LEU A 98 17.89 12.70 -13.59
N SER A 99 17.80 13.04 -12.30
CA SER A 99 16.68 13.84 -11.76
C SER A 99 16.71 15.28 -12.25
N ALA A 100 17.88 15.87 -12.46
CA ALA A 100 18.03 17.19 -13.07
C ALA A 100 17.52 17.17 -14.52
N GLY A 101 17.91 16.17 -15.31
CA GLY A 101 17.38 15.98 -16.66
C GLY A 101 15.86 15.77 -16.67
N ALA A 102 15.36 14.92 -15.80
CA ALA A 102 13.93 14.71 -15.63
C ALA A 102 13.20 15.99 -15.22
N SER A 103 13.79 16.82 -14.33
CA SER A 103 13.21 18.09 -13.93
C SER A 103 13.08 19.06 -15.10
N VAL A 104 14.08 19.15 -15.98
CA VAL A 104 14.01 19.98 -17.19
C VAL A 104 12.88 19.50 -18.11
N LEU A 105 12.76 18.19 -18.33
CA LEU A 105 11.68 17.60 -19.13
C LEU A 105 10.30 17.85 -18.51
N PHE A 106 10.19 17.74 -17.18
CA PHE A 106 8.94 18.04 -16.45
C PHE A 106 8.56 19.51 -16.53
N LEU A 107 9.50 20.43 -16.40
CA LEU A 107 9.26 21.88 -16.55
C LEU A 107 8.76 22.22 -17.93
N ALA A 108 9.41 21.68 -18.97
CA ALA A 108 9.02 21.90 -20.36
C ALA A 108 7.68 21.22 -20.70
N GLY A 109 7.49 19.99 -20.20
CA GLY A 109 6.31 19.16 -20.45
C GLY A 109 5.13 19.39 -19.49
N ALA A 110 5.21 20.34 -18.54
CA ALA A 110 4.19 20.51 -17.51
C ALA A 110 2.77 20.76 -18.07
N TYR A 111 2.63 21.56 -19.09
CA TYR A 111 1.31 21.85 -19.70
C TYR A 111 0.72 20.65 -20.47
N PRO A 112 1.43 20.02 -21.43
CA PRO A 112 0.90 18.83 -22.09
C PRO A 112 0.64 17.67 -21.11
N LEU A 113 1.49 17.52 -20.09
CA LEU A 113 1.26 16.54 -19.03
C LEU A 113 -0.01 16.83 -18.24
N SER A 114 -0.27 18.10 -17.89
CA SER A 114 -1.49 18.51 -17.19
C SER A 114 -2.74 18.18 -18.00
N ARG A 115 -2.68 18.40 -19.31
CA ARG A 115 -3.80 18.07 -20.22
C ARG A 115 -4.03 16.55 -20.31
N LEU A 116 -2.96 15.75 -20.22
CA LEU A 116 -3.06 14.29 -20.20
C LEU A 116 -3.64 13.78 -18.87
N LEU A 117 -3.23 14.40 -17.75
CA LEU A 117 -3.65 14.01 -16.40
C LEU A 117 -5.10 14.37 -16.08
N ALA A 118 -5.59 15.48 -16.62
CA ALA A 118 -6.96 15.96 -16.41
C ALA A 118 -7.55 16.52 -17.72
N PRO A 119 -7.89 15.64 -18.68
CA PRO A 119 -8.35 16.05 -20.02
C PRO A 119 -9.68 16.80 -20.00
N SER A 120 -10.46 16.66 -18.93
CA SER A 120 -11.78 17.30 -18.76
C SER A 120 -11.68 18.71 -18.16
N TYR A 121 -10.49 19.16 -17.76
CA TYR A 121 -10.33 20.50 -17.18
C TYR A 121 -10.36 21.59 -18.24
N SER A 122 -10.85 22.76 -17.83
CA SER A 122 -10.79 23.96 -18.67
C SER A 122 -9.32 24.34 -18.98
N PRO A 123 -9.05 25.09 -20.05
CA PRO A 123 -7.70 25.58 -20.33
C PRO A 123 -7.08 26.36 -19.17
N GLN A 124 -7.90 27.10 -18.39
CA GLN A 124 -7.46 27.84 -17.21
C GLN A 124 -7.05 26.90 -16.07
N ASP A 125 -7.85 25.87 -15.79
CA ASP A 125 -7.54 24.88 -14.73
C ASP A 125 -6.36 23.99 -15.11
N THR A 126 -6.23 23.65 -16.40
CA THR A 126 -5.06 22.96 -16.94
C THR A 126 -3.78 23.81 -16.74
N ALA A 127 -3.85 25.12 -16.96
CA ALA A 127 -2.72 26.01 -16.73
C ALA A 127 -2.37 26.12 -15.21
N ARG A 128 -3.40 26.10 -14.33
CA ARG A 128 -3.21 26.07 -12.86
C ARG A 128 -2.54 24.74 -12.46
N LEU A 129 -2.98 23.60 -12.97
CA LEU A 129 -2.34 22.32 -12.72
C LEU A 129 -0.88 22.30 -13.20
N ALA A 130 -0.61 22.84 -14.40
CA ALA A 130 0.76 22.98 -14.91
C ALA A 130 1.63 23.86 -14.03
N ARG A 131 1.07 24.93 -13.46
CA ARG A 131 1.78 25.78 -12.50
C ARG A 131 2.20 25.00 -11.25
N TYR A 132 1.29 24.22 -10.65
CA TYR A 132 1.63 23.40 -9.49
C TYR A 132 2.65 22.30 -9.82
N LEU A 133 2.56 21.66 -10.98
CA LEU A 133 3.57 20.69 -11.43
C LEU A 133 4.96 21.35 -11.54
N ARG A 134 5.04 22.60 -12.06
CA ARG A 134 6.30 23.35 -12.12
C ARG A 134 6.83 23.69 -10.72
N ILE A 135 5.96 24.09 -9.79
CA ILE A 135 6.34 24.40 -8.39
C ILE A 135 6.88 23.14 -7.69
N TYR A 136 6.33 21.96 -7.97
CA TYR A 136 6.79 20.71 -7.40
C TYR A 136 8.03 20.11 -8.10
N THR A 137 8.35 20.52 -9.33
CA THR A 137 9.46 19.93 -10.10
C THR A 137 10.81 19.98 -9.37
N PRO A 138 11.22 21.06 -8.64
CA PRO A 138 12.48 21.05 -7.90
C PRO A 138 12.58 19.95 -6.84
N LEU A 139 11.45 19.41 -6.38
CA LEU A 139 11.44 18.30 -5.41
C LEU A 139 12.02 17.02 -5.99
N LEU A 140 12.04 16.84 -7.33
CA LEU A 140 12.65 15.67 -7.97
C LEU A 140 14.13 15.52 -7.62
N LEU A 141 14.85 16.65 -7.48
CA LEU A 141 16.25 16.65 -7.03
C LEU A 141 16.36 16.20 -5.57
N LEU A 142 15.48 16.69 -4.71
CA LEU A 142 15.43 16.29 -3.30
C LEU A 142 15.06 14.82 -3.15
N PHE A 143 14.18 14.30 -4.01
CA PHE A 143 13.80 12.89 -4.00
C PHE A 143 14.96 11.97 -4.36
N ALA A 144 15.80 12.32 -5.34
CA ALA A 144 16.97 11.53 -5.68
C ALA A 144 17.92 11.40 -4.49
N MET A 145 18.18 12.51 -3.79
CA MET A 145 19.03 12.51 -2.61
C MET A 145 18.39 11.76 -1.43
N SER A 146 17.09 11.96 -1.23
CA SER A 146 16.29 11.28 -0.21
C SER A 146 16.26 9.76 -0.44
N ALA A 147 15.97 9.31 -1.66
CA ALA A 147 15.88 7.90 -2.02
C ALA A 147 17.24 7.16 -1.86
N ALA A 148 18.33 7.78 -2.30
CA ALA A 148 19.67 7.22 -2.10
C ALA A 148 20.04 7.13 -0.61
N SER A 149 19.71 8.15 0.19
CA SER A 149 19.93 8.15 1.64
C SER A 149 19.07 7.09 2.35
N GLN A 150 17.82 6.92 1.95
CA GLN A 150 16.93 5.87 2.46
C GLN A 150 17.46 4.46 2.13
N ALA A 151 17.95 4.25 0.89
CA ALA A 151 18.56 2.98 0.48
C ALA A 151 19.80 2.66 1.32
N LEU A 152 20.67 3.65 1.57
CA LEU A 152 21.86 3.50 2.40
C LEU A 152 21.51 3.21 3.88
N LEU A 153 20.51 3.88 4.44
CA LEU A 153 20.00 3.60 5.79
C LEU A 153 19.41 2.19 5.89
N SER A 154 18.67 1.76 4.87
CA SER A 154 18.07 0.42 4.80
C SER A 154 19.12 -0.67 4.67
N ALA A 155 20.17 -0.46 3.85
CA ALA A 155 21.34 -1.35 3.77
C ALA A 155 22.02 -1.55 5.14
N ASN A 156 22.02 -0.50 5.97
CA ASN A 156 22.54 -0.51 7.33
C ASN A 156 21.48 -0.86 8.41
N LYS A 157 20.36 -1.48 8.01
CA LYS A 157 19.29 -1.98 8.90
C LYS A 157 18.59 -0.92 9.76
N ARG A 158 18.59 0.34 9.33
CA ARG A 158 17.91 1.47 9.99
C ARG A 158 16.48 1.69 9.46
N PHE A 159 15.73 0.61 9.30
CA PHE A 159 14.37 0.63 8.70
C PHE A 159 13.40 1.56 9.43
N ALA A 160 13.41 1.58 10.77
CA ALA A 160 12.51 2.44 11.55
C ALA A 160 12.69 3.94 11.24
N ALA A 161 13.93 4.38 10.98
CA ALA A 161 14.20 5.77 10.62
C ALA A 161 13.63 6.13 9.23
N VAL A 162 13.64 5.18 8.29
CA VAL A 162 13.06 5.36 6.95
C VAL A 162 11.53 5.42 7.03
N GLU A 163 10.92 4.52 7.79
CA GLU A 163 9.46 4.45 7.95
C GLU A 163 8.89 5.64 8.76
N ALA A 164 9.69 6.27 9.64
CA ALA A 164 9.30 7.47 10.39
C ALA A 164 8.96 8.67 9.49
N ARG A 165 9.34 8.63 8.20
CA ARG A 165 8.97 9.64 7.20
C ARG A 165 7.46 9.91 7.15
N GLY A 166 6.63 8.85 7.24
CA GLY A 166 5.18 9.01 7.22
C GLY A 166 4.63 9.81 8.41
N ILE A 167 5.31 9.73 9.56
CA ILE A 167 4.97 10.50 10.76
C ILE A 167 5.34 11.98 10.55
N THR A 168 6.59 12.26 10.16
CA THR A 168 7.07 13.63 9.91
C THR A 168 6.25 14.33 8.83
N GLN A 169 5.90 13.62 7.75
CA GLN A 169 5.04 14.13 6.68
C GLN A 169 3.68 14.56 7.21
N SER A 170 3.04 13.72 8.01
CA SER A 170 1.72 14.03 8.54
C SER A 170 1.74 15.22 9.49
N VAL A 171 2.72 15.26 10.40
CA VAL A 171 2.87 16.36 11.36
C VAL A 171 3.14 17.69 10.67
N ILE A 172 4.07 17.73 9.71
CA ILE A 172 4.43 18.97 9.00
C ILE A 172 3.25 19.50 8.18
N ILE A 173 2.50 18.63 7.49
CA ILE A 173 1.34 19.06 6.71
C ILE A 173 0.23 19.56 7.63
N ILE A 174 -0.07 18.91 8.75
CA ILE A 174 -1.05 19.38 9.73
C ILE A 174 -0.62 20.75 10.28
N ALA A 175 0.65 20.92 10.64
CA ALA A 175 1.18 22.20 11.10
C ALA A 175 1.06 23.30 10.03
N ALA A 176 1.38 22.99 8.78
CA ALA A 176 1.24 23.94 7.66
C ALA A 176 -0.22 24.37 7.47
N ILE A 177 -1.19 23.45 7.55
CA ILE A 177 -2.62 23.78 7.47
C ILE A 177 -3.02 24.69 8.65
N ALA A 178 -2.63 24.33 9.87
CA ALA A 178 -3.00 25.10 11.06
C ALA A 178 -2.42 26.53 11.08
N LEU A 179 -1.18 26.70 10.62
CA LEU A 179 -0.47 27.97 10.66
C LEU A 179 -0.73 28.84 9.42
N LEU A 180 -0.83 28.23 8.25
CA LEU A 180 -0.88 28.94 6.97
C LEU A 180 -2.24 28.81 6.25
N GLY A 181 -3.09 27.86 6.64
CA GLY A 181 -4.37 27.60 5.95
C GLY A 181 -5.30 28.80 5.92
N GLY A 182 -5.34 29.59 7.00
CA GLY A 182 -6.16 30.80 7.05
C GLY A 182 -5.69 31.94 6.11
N ARG A 183 -4.40 31.94 5.71
CA ARG A 183 -3.81 32.99 4.84
C ARG A 183 -3.65 32.53 3.39
N LEU A 184 -3.26 31.28 3.19
CA LEU A 184 -2.91 30.73 1.88
C LEU A 184 -4.00 29.80 1.31
N GLY A 185 -5.04 29.49 2.08
CA GLY A 185 -6.05 28.53 1.63
C GLY A 185 -5.41 27.17 1.33
N ALA A 186 -5.84 26.54 0.24
CA ALA A 186 -5.34 25.23 -0.19
C ALA A 186 -3.84 25.21 -0.56
N ASP A 187 -3.23 26.37 -0.89
CA ASP A 187 -1.80 26.47 -1.17
C ASP A 187 -0.93 26.12 0.05
N ALA A 188 -1.49 26.18 1.27
CA ALA A 188 -0.81 25.68 2.47
C ALA A 188 -0.39 24.19 2.36
N LEU A 189 -1.14 23.38 1.60
CA LEU A 189 -0.78 21.98 1.30
C LEU A 189 0.49 21.90 0.45
N VAL A 190 0.63 22.81 -0.51
CA VAL A 190 1.79 22.88 -1.40
C VAL A 190 3.03 23.23 -0.59
N VAL A 191 2.94 24.29 0.22
CA VAL A 191 4.03 24.73 1.10
C VAL A 191 4.39 23.63 2.10
N GLY A 192 3.40 23.01 2.75
CA GLY A 192 3.60 21.91 3.69
C GLY A 192 4.33 20.72 3.06
N SER A 193 4.00 20.38 1.83
CA SER A 193 4.62 19.27 1.09
C SER A 193 6.07 19.56 0.71
N ILE A 194 6.36 20.79 0.29
CA ILE A 194 7.72 21.23 -0.03
C ILE A 194 8.59 21.22 1.23
N LEU A 195 8.11 21.82 2.32
CA LEU A 195 8.81 21.83 3.60
C LEU A 195 9.06 20.42 4.13
N CYS A 196 8.05 19.56 4.06
CA CYS A 196 8.17 18.17 4.47
C CYS A 196 9.26 17.45 3.69
N THR A 197 9.26 17.56 2.37
CA THR A 197 10.26 16.91 1.52
C THR A 197 11.67 17.42 1.81
N ALA A 198 11.84 18.74 1.98
CA ALA A 198 13.12 19.35 2.32
C ALA A 198 13.62 18.84 3.69
N ILE A 199 12.78 18.88 4.72
CA ILE A 199 13.12 18.44 6.09
C ILE A 199 13.47 16.93 6.09
N ASN A 200 12.67 16.10 5.44
CA ASN A 200 12.95 14.66 5.35
C ASN A 200 14.25 14.36 4.61
N THR A 201 14.53 15.09 3.52
CA THR A 201 15.77 14.93 2.75
C THR A 201 16.98 15.29 3.60
N VAL A 202 16.94 16.42 4.32
CA VAL A 202 18.01 16.81 5.24
C VAL A 202 18.17 15.78 6.36
N TRP A 203 17.08 15.34 6.97
CA TRP A 203 17.09 14.30 8.00
C TRP A 203 17.78 13.02 7.53
N PHE A 204 17.36 12.48 6.38
CA PHE A 204 17.95 11.25 5.85
C PHE A 204 19.42 11.44 5.46
N TYR A 205 19.77 12.58 4.87
CA TYR A 205 21.15 12.89 4.55
C TYR A 205 22.03 12.93 5.80
N LEU A 206 21.62 13.64 6.85
CA LEU A 206 22.38 13.72 8.10
C LEU A 206 22.54 12.36 8.76
N LEU A 207 21.50 11.53 8.77
CA LEU A 207 21.57 10.17 9.31
C LEU A 207 22.44 9.25 8.46
N SER A 208 22.48 9.43 7.14
CA SER A 208 23.26 8.60 6.21
C SER A 208 24.71 9.06 6.05
N ALA A 209 25.01 10.34 6.34
CA ALA A 209 26.33 10.94 6.14
C ALA A 209 27.47 10.19 6.85
N ARG A 210 27.21 9.60 8.02
CA ARG A 210 28.18 8.77 8.75
C ARG A 210 28.59 7.50 8.00
N TYR A 211 27.73 6.97 7.14
CA TYR A 211 28.00 5.78 6.31
C TYR A 211 28.72 6.13 5.00
N LEU A 212 28.65 7.40 4.59
CA LEU A 212 29.40 7.92 3.46
C LEU A 212 30.85 8.29 3.85
N ARG A 213 31.07 8.59 5.15
CA ARG A 213 32.37 8.92 5.72
C ARG A 213 32.99 7.70 6.41
N ALA A 214 33.16 6.58 5.68
CA ALA A 214 33.83 5.42 6.26
C ALA A 214 35.29 5.77 6.60
N PRO A 215 35.78 5.49 7.86
CA PRO A 215 37.19 5.71 8.21
C PRO A 215 38.06 4.82 7.34
N GLY A 216 39.02 5.41 6.62
CA GLY A 216 40.00 4.69 5.76
C GLY A 216 39.76 4.81 4.26
N VAL A 217 38.63 5.34 3.80
CA VAL A 217 38.46 5.77 2.42
C VAL A 217 38.78 7.26 2.38
N ALA A 218 40.05 7.62 2.23
CA ALA A 218 40.40 8.96 1.76
C ALA A 218 39.57 9.21 0.51
N LEU A 219 38.74 10.27 0.52
CA LEU A 219 38.24 10.82 -0.73
C LEU A 219 39.49 11.01 -1.57
N PRO A 220 39.63 10.32 -2.72
CA PRO A 220 40.85 10.49 -3.49
C PRO A 220 41.03 12.00 -3.72
N ASP A 221 42.23 12.52 -3.51
CA ASP A 221 42.67 13.85 -3.96
C ASP A 221 42.62 13.96 -5.49
N SER A 222 41.61 13.38 -6.06
CA SER A 222 41.36 13.39 -7.50
C SER A 222 40.78 14.75 -7.86
N PRO A 223 41.30 15.39 -8.92
CA PRO A 223 40.76 16.64 -9.44
C PRO A 223 39.25 16.51 -9.68
N PRO A 224 38.48 17.62 -9.68
CA PRO A 224 37.04 17.55 -9.79
C PRO A 224 36.68 16.72 -11.03
N ARG A 225 36.22 15.47 -10.77
CA ARG A 225 35.76 14.55 -11.81
C ARG A 225 34.64 15.23 -12.57
N ARG A 226 34.66 15.16 -13.89
CA ARG A 226 33.60 15.69 -14.74
C ARG A 226 32.23 15.14 -14.21
N PRO A 227 31.18 15.94 -14.21
CA PRO A 227 29.89 15.54 -13.62
C PRO A 227 29.41 14.17 -14.10
N PHE A 228 29.68 13.84 -15.36
CA PHE A 228 29.23 12.61 -16.02
C PHE A 228 30.13 11.38 -15.80
N ASP A 229 31.30 11.52 -15.13
CA ASP A 229 32.22 10.39 -14.92
C ASP A 229 31.59 9.30 -14.01
N CYS A 230 30.60 9.64 -13.20
CA CYS A 230 29.86 8.66 -12.43
C CYS A 230 29.17 7.58 -13.29
N PHE A 231 28.77 7.87 -14.53
CA PHE A 231 28.19 6.90 -15.47
C PHE A 231 29.20 5.94 -16.07
N ARG A 232 30.53 6.21 -15.95
CA ARG A 232 31.58 5.31 -16.36
C ARG A 232 31.90 4.23 -15.35
N ASP A 233 31.48 4.43 -14.09
CA ASP A 233 31.64 3.44 -13.02
C ASP A 233 30.85 2.16 -13.36
N PRO A 234 31.51 0.97 -13.43
CA PRO A 234 30.84 -0.30 -13.74
C PRO A 234 29.70 -0.63 -12.76
N LEU A 235 29.86 -0.28 -11.47
CA LEU A 235 28.85 -0.53 -10.45
C LEU A 235 27.61 0.35 -10.66
N VAL A 236 27.79 1.61 -11.08
CA VAL A 236 26.68 2.51 -11.43
C VAL A 236 25.96 2.02 -12.69
N ARG A 237 26.68 1.54 -13.70
CA ARG A 237 26.05 0.92 -14.88
C ARG A 237 25.23 -0.31 -14.53
N ARG A 238 25.77 -1.17 -13.67
CA ARG A 238 25.06 -2.34 -13.16
C ARG A 238 23.79 -1.94 -12.40
N LEU A 239 23.86 -0.90 -11.55
CA LEU A 239 22.74 -0.33 -10.84
C LEU A 239 21.64 0.14 -11.80
N ILE A 240 21.99 0.95 -12.82
CA ILE A 240 21.04 1.45 -13.82
C ILE A 240 20.43 0.30 -14.63
N GLY A 241 21.23 -0.67 -15.04
CA GLY A 241 20.74 -1.86 -15.76
C GLY A 241 19.75 -2.68 -14.96
N MET A 242 19.97 -2.86 -13.64
CA MET A 242 19.02 -3.53 -12.75
C MET A 242 17.77 -2.68 -12.47
N SER A 243 17.89 -1.37 -12.47
CA SER A 243 16.79 -0.44 -12.18
C SER A 243 15.77 -0.37 -13.32
N GLY A 244 16.17 -0.51 -14.58
CA GLY A 244 15.29 -0.40 -15.75
C GLY A 244 14.07 -1.33 -15.72
N PRO A 245 14.25 -2.66 -15.61
CA PRO A 245 13.14 -3.61 -15.52
C PRO A 245 12.25 -3.38 -14.29
N LEU A 246 12.83 -2.98 -13.14
CA LEU A 246 12.08 -2.68 -11.93
C LEU A 246 11.21 -1.42 -12.10
N LEU A 247 11.78 -0.37 -12.74
CA LEU A 247 11.02 0.83 -13.09
C LEU A 247 9.80 0.47 -13.94
N ALA A 248 9.98 -0.32 -15.00
CA ALA A 248 8.88 -0.73 -15.87
C ALA A 248 7.77 -1.48 -15.10
N GLY A 249 8.16 -2.39 -14.20
CA GLY A 249 7.21 -3.17 -13.40
C GLY A 249 6.39 -2.31 -12.42
N TYR A 250 7.05 -1.43 -11.68
CA TYR A 250 6.36 -0.54 -10.73
C TYR A 250 5.56 0.57 -11.43
N SER A 251 6.04 1.07 -12.59
CA SER A 251 5.35 2.12 -13.34
C SER A 251 3.93 1.72 -13.74
N ALA A 252 3.69 0.46 -14.09
CA ALA A 252 2.36 -0.01 -14.48
C ALA A 252 1.31 0.24 -13.37
N TYR A 253 1.68 -0.01 -12.11
CA TYR A 253 0.79 0.26 -10.97
C TYR A 253 0.47 1.75 -10.82
N TYR A 254 1.50 2.61 -10.85
CA TYR A 254 1.32 4.06 -10.67
C TYR A 254 0.58 4.70 -11.84
N VAL A 255 0.82 4.24 -13.08
CA VAL A 255 0.06 4.67 -14.26
C VAL A 255 -1.42 4.33 -14.09
N GLY A 256 -1.75 3.13 -13.60
CA GLY A 256 -3.14 2.75 -13.30
C GLY A 256 -3.80 3.69 -12.29
N GLN A 257 -3.08 4.07 -11.23
CA GLN A 257 -3.57 5.01 -10.23
C GLN A 257 -3.80 6.42 -10.82
N GLN A 258 -2.90 6.89 -11.68
CA GLN A 258 -3.05 8.19 -12.35
C GLN A 258 -4.22 8.19 -13.34
N ILE A 259 -4.45 7.11 -14.07
CA ILE A 259 -5.63 6.95 -14.95
C ILE A 259 -6.92 7.03 -14.14
N ASN A 260 -6.99 6.36 -12.99
CA ASN A 260 -8.17 6.43 -12.12
C ASN A 260 -8.44 7.86 -11.62
N LYS A 261 -7.41 8.63 -11.30
CA LYS A 261 -7.55 10.06 -10.93
C LYS A 261 -7.93 10.93 -12.12
N SER A 262 -7.37 10.65 -13.29
CA SER A 262 -7.75 11.32 -14.53
C SER A 262 -9.23 11.08 -14.86
N LEU A 263 -9.74 9.87 -14.68
CA LEU A 263 -11.17 9.57 -14.84
C LEU A 263 -12.00 10.31 -13.77
N ALA A 264 -11.53 10.32 -12.51
CA ALA A 264 -12.21 11.05 -11.44
C ALA A 264 -12.31 12.56 -11.72
N SER A 265 -11.26 13.18 -12.28
CA SER A 265 -11.27 14.61 -12.65
C SER A 265 -12.36 14.97 -13.64
N GLY A 266 -12.84 14.01 -14.44
CA GLY A 266 -13.95 14.17 -15.38
C GLY A 266 -15.35 14.03 -14.76
N LEU A 267 -15.45 13.61 -13.48
CA LEU A 267 -16.73 13.40 -12.81
C LEU A 267 -17.28 14.65 -12.09
N GLY A 268 -16.49 15.71 -12.03
CA GLY A 268 -16.87 16.97 -11.42
C GLY A 268 -15.87 17.45 -10.36
N ALA A 269 -16.06 18.69 -9.92
CA ALA A 269 -15.20 19.30 -8.90
C ALA A 269 -15.31 18.56 -7.56
N GLY A 270 -14.17 18.21 -6.97
CA GLY A 270 -14.08 17.48 -5.71
C GLY A 270 -13.96 15.96 -5.86
N ALA A 271 -14.24 15.39 -7.03
CA ALA A 271 -14.28 13.93 -7.22
C ALA A 271 -12.92 13.24 -7.01
N VAL A 272 -11.82 13.88 -7.34
CA VAL A 272 -10.46 13.36 -7.09
C VAL A 272 -10.18 13.31 -5.58
N THR A 273 -10.59 14.35 -4.86
CA THR A 273 -10.43 14.43 -3.40
C THR A 273 -11.34 13.41 -2.69
N GLU A 274 -12.58 13.22 -3.14
CA GLU A 274 -13.51 12.22 -2.63
C GLU A 274 -12.98 10.80 -2.83
N LEU A 275 -12.47 10.48 -4.03
CA LEU A 275 -11.78 9.21 -4.32
C LEU A 275 -10.56 9.03 -3.41
N GLY A 276 -9.77 10.10 -3.20
CA GLY A 276 -8.63 10.11 -2.30
C GLY A 276 -9.01 9.80 -0.84
N CYS A 277 -10.08 10.41 -0.33
CA CYS A 277 -10.62 10.13 1.01
C CYS A 277 -11.06 8.65 1.15
N GLY A 278 -11.77 8.12 0.16
CA GLY A 278 -12.14 6.70 0.10
C GLY A 278 -10.92 5.78 0.08
N THR A 279 -9.88 6.15 -0.67
CA THR A 279 -8.61 5.41 -0.75
C THR A 279 -7.87 5.40 0.59
N VAL A 280 -7.91 6.47 1.37
CA VAL A 280 -7.29 6.52 2.72
C VAL A 280 -7.99 5.55 3.67
N LEU A 281 -9.32 5.48 3.67
CA LEU A 281 -10.09 4.51 4.46
C LEU A 281 -9.78 3.07 4.03
N PHE A 282 -9.72 2.81 2.72
CA PHE A 282 -9.31 1.52 2.17
C PHE A 282 -7.90 1.11 2.63
N ASN A 283 -6.93 2.03 2.54
CA ASN A 283 -5.54 1.79 2.93
C ASN A 283 -5.39 1.50 4.42
N LEU A 284 -6.26 2.05 5.28
CA LEU A 284 -6.24 1.75 6.71
C LEU A 284 -6.55 0.27 6.97
N VAL A 285 -7.54 -0.29 6.29
CA VAL A 285 -7.93 -1.70 6.43
C VAL A 285 -6.88 -2.63 5.80
N THR A 286 -6.42 -2.32 4.58
CA THR A 286 -5.45 -3.16 3.86
C THR A 286 -4.07 -3.18 4.50
N ALA A 287 -3.72 -2.16 5.31
CA ALA A 287 -2.48 -2.15 6.08
C ALA A 287 -2.41 -3.34 7.06
N PHE A 288 -3.53 -3.70 7.71
CA PHE A 288 -3.60 -4.87 8.58
C PHE A 288 -3.41 -6.17 7.78
N ILE A 289 -4.07 -6.31 6.63
CA ILE A 289 -3.91 -7.48 5.74
C ILE A 289 -2.44 -7.64 5.37
N THR A 290 -1.80 -6.57 4.93
CA THR A 290 -0.40 -6.56 4.51
C THR A 290 0.55 -6.90 5.66
N ALA A 291 0.27 -6.44 6.89
CA ALA A 291 1.06 -6.77 8.07
C ALA A 291 1.00 -8.28 8.39
N PHE A 292 -0.19 -8.88 8.40
CA PHE A 292 -0.36 -10.33 8.60
C PHE A 292 0.34 -11.14 7.50
N CYS A 293 0.20 -10.73 6.25
CA CYS A 293 0.87 -11.39 5.12
C CYS A 293 2.40 -11.27 5.21
N SER A 294 2.95 -10.19 5.76
CA SER A 294 4.40 -10.02 5.95
C SER A 294 4.94 -11.00 7.00
N ILE A 295 4.22 -11.20 8.10
CA ILE A 295 4.57 -12.19 9.13
C ILE A 295 4.51 -13.61 8.52
N MET A 296 3.40 -13.94 7.86
CA MET A 296 3.23 -15.23 7.19
C MET A 296 4.35 -15.51 6.19
N PHE A 297 4.73 -14.52 5.38
CA PHE A 297 5.78 -14.64 4.38
C PHE A 297 7.11 -15.11 4.97
N SER A 298 7.51 -14.56 6.12
CA SER A 298 8.74 -14.96 6.82
C SER A 298 8.72 -16.44 7.22
N TYR A 299 7.58 -16.92 7.77
CA TYR A 299 7.42 -18.32 8.16
C TYR A 299 7.36 -19.26 6.95
N VAL A 300 6.65 -18.88 5.91
CA VAL A 300 6.51 -19.67 4.68
C VAL A 300 7.86 -19.81 3.98
N THR A 301 8.60 -18.72 3.81
CA THR A 301 9.92 -18.73 3.16
C THR A 301 10.92 -19.59 3.94
N ALA A 302 10.93 -19.50 5.29
CA ALA A 302 11.77 -20.36 6.10
C ALA A 302 11.44 -21.85 5.92
N LYS A 303 10.15 -22.23 5.84
CA LYS A 303 9.74 -23.61 5.61
C LYS A 303 10.08 -24.10 4.20
N ILE A 304 9.97 -23.25 3.19
CA ILE A 304 10.39 -23.56 1.81
C ILE A 304 11.90 -23.81 1.78
N ALA A 305 12.70 -22.95 2.43
CA ALA A 305 14.16 -23.11 2.50
C ALA A 305 14.60 -24.42 3.19
N CYS A 306 13.81 -24.90 4.16
CA CYS A 306 14.02 -26.20 4.82
C CYS A 306 13.44 -27.40 4.05
N GLY A 307 12.94 -27.23 2.82
CA GLY A 307 12.31 -28.29 2.01
C GLY A 307 10.91 -28.72 2.47
N SER A 308 10.34 -28.07 3.49
CA SER A 308 9.03 -28.45 4.07
C SER A 308 7.86 -27.83 3.30
N HIS A 309 7.74 -28.14 2.02
CA HIS A 309 6.78 -27.51 1.10
C HIS A 309 5.31 -27.69 1.50
N LEU A 310 4.93 -28.87 2.05
CA LEU A 310 3.57 -29.11 2.53
C LEU A 310 3.23 -28.25 3.75
N SER A 311 4.18 -28.12 4.70
CA SER A 311 3.99 -27.26 5.87
C SER A 311 3.93 -25.78 5.49
N ALA A 312 4.67 -25.35 4.47
CA ALA A 312 4.59 -24.00 3.91
C ALA A 312 3.20 -23.75 3.30
N ALA A 313 2.68 -24.69 2.50
CA ALA A 313 1.35 -24.59 1.91
C ALA A 313 0.24 -24.56 2.97
N ARG A 314 0.32 -25.39 4.00
CA ARG A 314 -0.63 -25.38 5.14
C ARG A 314 -0.64 -24.01 5.83
N THR A 315 0.53 -23.42 6.08
CA THR A 315 0.62 -22.10 6.71
C THR A 315 -0.02 -21.02 5.83
N ALA A 316 0.26 -21.03 4.53
CA ALA A 316 -0.32 -20.07 3.60
C ALA A 316 -1.85 -20.22 3.49
N ASN A 317 -2.35 -21.45 3.31
CA ASN A 317 -3.78 -21.73 3.22
C ASN A 317 -4.52 -21.35 4.51
N LEU A 318 -3.96 -21.67 5.68
CA LEU A 318 -4.54 -21.28 6.97
C LEU A 318 -4.60 -19.76 7.12
N THR A 319 -3.54 -19.06 6.74
CA THR A 319 -3.52 -17.59 6.76
C THR A 319 -4.58 -17.01 5.83
N ALA A 320 -4.74 -17.54 4.61
CA ALA A 320 -5.77 -17.10 3.68
C ALA A 320 -7.18 -17.31 4.26
N VAL A 321 -7.46 -18.49 4.84
CA VAL A 321 -8.74 -18.81 5.49
C VAL A 321 -9.02 -17.86 6.66
N LEU A 322 -8.03 -17.62 7.52
CA LEU A 322 -8.15 -16.70 8.66
C LEU A 322 -8.42 -15.27 8.21
N LEU A 323 -7.69 -14.78 7.19
CA LEU A 323 -7.91 -13.44 6.65
C LEU A 323 -9.29 -13.32 6.02
N ILE A 324 -9.77 -14.31 5.27
CA ILE A 324 -11.13 -14.31 4.73
C ILE A 324 -12.16 -14.24 5.88
N ALA A 325 -12.01 -15.08 6.90
CA ALA A 325 -12.93 -15.10 8.05
C ALA A 325 -12.95 -13.78 8.82
N VAL A 326 -11.79 -13.15 9.03
CA VAL A 326 -11.68 -11.87 9.76
C VAL A 326 -12.18 -10.70 8.93
N PHE A 327 -11.85 -10.65 7.64
CA PHE A 327 -12.17 -9.50 6.79
C PHE A 327 -13.55 -9.59 6.12
N MET A 328 -14.26 -10.73 6.20
CA MET A 328 -15.64 -10.85 5.75
C MET A 328 -16.59 -9.88 6.48
N PRO A 329 -16.69 -9.89 7.83
CA PRO A 329 -17.53 -8.93 8.52
C PRO A 329 -17.04 -7.50 8.37
N VAL A 330 -15.71 -7.26 8.29
CA VAL A 330 -15.15 -5.93 8.05
C VAL A 330 -15.59 -5.39 6.68
N SER A 331 -15.60 -6.25 5.64
CA SER A 331 -16.08 -5.90 4.30
C SER A 331 -17.56 -5.49 4.32
N VAL A 332 -18.40 -6.28 4.99
CA VAL A 332 -19.84 -6.01 5.13
C VAL A 332 -20.08 -4.71 5.90
N ILE A 333 -19.46 -4.57 7.07
CA ILE A 333 -19.60 -3.38 7.93
C ILE A 333 -19.12 -2.13 7.18
N ALA A 334 -17.95 -2.19 6.54
CA ALA A 334 -17.41 -1.07 5.78
C ALA A 334 -18.30 -0.67 4.59
N GLY A 335 -18.93 -1.65 3.92
CA GLY A 335 -19.84 -1.39 2.80
C GLY A 335 -21.17 -0.77 3.26
N VAL A 336 -21.84 -1.37 4.25
CA VAL A 336 -23.16 -0.91 4.72
C VAL A 336 -23.08 0.39 5.52
N LEU A 337 -22.08 0.51 6.40
CA LEU A 337 -21.88 1.70 7.22
C LEU A 337 -20.94 2.73 6.57
N ALA A 338 -20.64 2.60 5.27
CA ALA A 338 -19.82 3.55 4.54
C ALA A 338 -20.27 5.02 4.71
N PRO A 339 -21.59 5.36 4.68
CA PRO A 339 -22.05 6.71 4.95
C PRO A 339 -21.73 7.21 6.37
N ASP A 340 -21.91 6.34 7.38
CA ASP A 340 -21.64 6.71 8.77
C ASP A 340 -20.13 6.84 9.01
N ILE A 341 -19.32 5.91 8.48
CA ILE A 341 -17.85 5.96 8.54
C ILE A 341 -17.32 7.24 7.87
N SER A 342 -17.80 7.54 6.66
CA SER A 342 -17.36 8.72 5.92
C SER A 342 -17.79 10.02 6.62
N ARG A 343 -18.98 10.05 7.22
CA ARG A 343 -19.46 11.20 8.01
C ARG A 343 -18.64 11.38 9.29
N ILE A 344 -18.33 10.32 10.02
CA ILE A 344 -17.50 10.37 11.22
C ILE A 344 -16.07 10.82 10.88
N ALA A 345 -15.51 10.32 9.78
CA ALA A 345 -14.16 10.65 9.37
C ALA A 345 -14.05 12.07 8.81
N PHE A 346 -14.92 12.45 7.89
CA PHE A 346 -14.74 13.64 7.06
C PHE A 346 -15.90 14.65 7.14
N GLY A 347 -17.06 14.33 7.73
CA GLY A 347 -18.25 15.17 7.79
C GLY A 347 -18.13 16.37 8.74
N ARG A 348 -17.08 17.20 8.54
CA ARG A 348 -16.81 18.40 9.33
C ARG A 348 -16.18 19.51 8.48
N GLY A 349 -16.28 20.75 8.95
CA GLY A 349 -15.70 21.92 8.28
C GLY A 349 -16.30 22.14 6.91
N GLN A 350 -15.48 22.28 5.89
CA GLN A 350 -15.90 22.57 4.51
C GLN A 350 -16.29 21.30 3.70
N PHE A 351 -16.24 20.12 4.28
CA PHE A 351 -16.60 18.87 3.59
C PHE A 351 -18.11 18.67 3.63
N SER A 352 -18.79 18.92 2.50
CA SER A 352 -20.25 18.90 2.38
C SER A 352 -20.84 17.49 2.50
N ASP A 353 -22.15 17.42 2.79
CA ASP A 353 -22.90 16.14 2.83
C ASP A 353 -22.86 15.40 1.49
N LYS A 354 -22.80 16.12 0.36
CA LYS A 354 -22.62 15.54 -0.98
C LYS A 354 -21.27 14.85 -1.09
N ASN A 355 -20.21 15.49 -0.60
CA ASN A 355 -18.86 14.93 -0.63
C ASN A 355 -18.75 13.70 0.29
N VAL A 356 -19.43 13.73 1.46
CA VAL A 356 -19.55 12.58 2.36
C VAL A 356 -20.24 11.41 1.64
N ALA A 357 -21.34 11.65 0.95
CA ALA A 357 -22.08 10.61 0.22
C ALA A 357 -21.23 9.98 -0.91
N SER A 358 -20.52 10.80 -1.69
CA SER A 358 -19.63 10.33 -2.75
C SER A 358 -18.43 9.54 -2.19
N THR A 359 -17.81 10.01 -1.10
CA THR A 359 -16.76 9.27 -0.40
C THR A 359 -17.26 7.94 0.16
N ALA A 360 -18.50 7.91 0.65
CA ALA A 360 -19.13 6.67 1.13
C ALA A 360 -19.34 5.67 -0.02
N MET A 361 -19.78 6.12 -1.19
CA MET A 361 -19.88 5.26 -2.37
C MET A 361 -18.50 4.72 -2.79
N ALA A 362 -17.44 5.53 -2.69
CA ALA A 362 -16.08 5.08 -2.94
C ALA A 362 -15.65 3.99 -1.96
N LEU A 363 -15.90 4.16 -0.66
CA LEU A 363 -15.58 3.16 0.37
C LEU A 363 -16.38 1.88 0.18
N ALA A 364 -17.68 1.98 -0.13
CA ALA A 364 -18.53 0.82 -0.41
C ALA A 364 -18.01 0.01 -1.62
N GLY A 365 -17.57 0.69 -2.68
CA GLY A 365 -16.94 0.03 -3.81
C GLY A 365 -15.64 -0.68 -3.43
N TYR A 366 -14.78 -0.05 -2.63
CA TYR A 366 -13.53 -0.66 -2.14
C TYR A 366 -13.76 -1.80 -1.16
N SER A 367 -14.81 -1.78 -0.35
CA SER A 367 -15.04 -2.79 0.69
C SER A 367 -15.11 -4.21 0.14
N LEU A 368 -15.58 -4.39 -1.09
CA LEU A 368 -15.66 -5.68 -1.77
C LEU A 368 -14.27 -6.25 -2.12
N SER A 369 -13.23 -5.42 -2.15
CA SER A 369 -11.87 -5.85 -2.50
C SER A 369 -11.10 -6.45 -1.33
N PHE A 370 -11.50 -6.27 -0.07
CA PHE A 370 -10.70 -6.70 1.09
C PHE A 370 -10.37 -8.18 1.06
N ILE A 371 -11.35 -9.02 0.74
CA ILE A 371 -11.18 -10.47 0.68
C ILE A 371 -10.27 -10.88 -0.49
N PRO A 372 -10.56 -10.52 -1.75
CA PRO A 372 -9.71 -10.91 -2.87
C PRO A 372 -8.32 -10.29 -2.81
N PHE A 373 -8.17 -9.08 -2.23
CA PHE A 373 -6.88 -8.48 -1.95
C PHE A 373 -6.07 -9.35 -0.97
N ALA A 374 -6.68 -9.83 0.13
CA ALA A 374 -6.01 -10.70 1.09
C ALA A 374 -5.54 -12.01 0.43
N VAL A 375 -6.38 -12.63 -0.40
CA VAL A 375 -6.03 -13.84 -1.17
C VAL A 375 -4.85 -13.56 -2.11
N GLY A 376 -4.90 -12.45 -2.84
CA GLY A 376 -3.84 -12.01 -3.76
C GLY A 376 -2.50 -11.80 -3.06
N GLU A 377 -2.52 -11.14 -1.89
CA GLU A 377 -1.34 -10.89 -1.07
C GLU A 377 -0.72 -12.18 -0.52
N VAL A 378 -1.52 -13.11 -0.01
CA VAL A 378 -1.02 -14.40 0.52
C VAL A 378 -0.33 -15.19 -0.59
N TYR A 379 -1.04 -15.48 -1.68
CA TYR A 379 -0.51 -16.38 -2.72
C TYR A 379 0.54 -15.70 -3.62
N GLY A 380 0.49 -14.37 -3.78
CA GLY A 380 1.55 -13.61 -4.43
C GLY A 380 2.88 -13.71 -3.65
N ARG A 381 2.84 -13.52 -2.33
CA ARG A 381 4.03 -13.64 -1.48
C ARG A 381 4.58 -15.06 -1.41
N VAL A 382 3.72 -16.07 -1.45
CA VAL A 382 4.17 -17.47 -1.52
C VAL A 382 5.03 -17.70 -2.77
N GLN A 383 4.63 -17.17 -3.94
CA GLN A 383 5.40 -17.27 -5.17
C GLN A 383 6.77 -16.60 -5.05
N TYR A 384 6.84 -15.41 -4.40
CA TYR A 384 8.12 -14.77 -4.07
C TYR A 384 9.00 -15.66 -3.17
N GLY A 385 8.39 -16.38 -2.22
CA GLY A 385 9.10 -17.36 -1.37
C GLY A 385 9.72 -18.51 -2.16
N TYR A 386 9.12 -18.91 -3.28
CA TYR A 386 9.68 -19.88 -4.23
C TYR A 386 10.67 -19.25 -5.23
N GLY A 387 10.99 -17.96 -5.12
CA GLY A 387 11.90 -17.24 -6.02
C GLY A 387 11.25 -16.81 -7.35
N ASP A 388 9.94 -17.00 -7.50
CA ASP A 388 9.22 -16.58 -8.71
C ASP A 388 8.63 -15.18 -8.53
N ALA A 389 9.33 -14.18 -9.04
CA ALA A 389 8.84 -12.81 -9.08
C ALA A 389 8.08 -12.48 -10.38
N ARG A 390 8.31 -13.26 -11.44
CA ARG A 390 7.77 -12.96 -12.79
C ARG A 390 6.26 -13.15 -12.87
N ARG A 391 5.74 -14.24 -12.31
CA ARG A 391 4.30 -14.53 -12.37
C ARG A 391 3.45 -13.56 -11.56
N PRO A 392 3.75 -13.26 -10.28
CA PRO A 392 3.01 -12.24 -9.54
C PRO A 392 3.03 -10.86 -10.23
N MET A 393 4.16 -10.49 -10.85
CA MET A 393 4.28 -9.26 -11.63
C MET A 393 3.32 -9.26 -12.82
N LEU A 394 3.32 -10.32 -13.64
CA LEU A 394 2.42 -10.44 -14.79
C LEU A 394 0.95 -10.45 -14.37
N ASN A 395 0.60 -11.15 -13.30
CA ASN A 395 -0.74 -11.17 -12.73
C ASN A 395 -1.19 -9.76 -12.28
N SER A 396 -0.27 -9.00 -11.66
CA SER A 396 -0.53 -7.61 -11.27
C SER A 396 -0.74 -6.70 -12.46
N VAL A 397 0.08 -6.81 -13.51
CA VAL A 397 -0.09 -6.05 -14.76
C VAL A 397 -1.45 -6.38 -15.42
N THR A 398 -1.81 -7.66 -15.49
CA THR A 398 -3.12 -8.09 -16.02
C THR A 398 -4.27 -7.48 -15.23
N SER A 399 -4.17 -7.47 -13.90
CA SER A 399 -5.16 -6.84 -13.02
C SER A 399 -5.28 -5.33 -13.23
N VAL A 400 -4.15 -4.64 -13.38
CA VAL A 400 -4.13 -3.19 -13.65
C VAL A 400 -4.81 -2.87 -14.98
N VAL A 401 -4.49 -3.61 -16.05
CA VAL A 401 -5.12 -3.43 -17.36
C VAL A 401 -6.62 -3.70 -17.28
N CYS A 402 -7.03 -4.79 -16.65
CA CYS A 402 -8.45 -5.10 -16.42
C CYS A 402 -9.13 -3.98 -15.63
N GLY A 403 -8.49 -3.48 -14.55
CA GLY A 403 -8.99 -2.39 -13.73
C GLY A 403 -9.17 -1.10 -14.52
N ILE A 404 -8.23 -0.72 -15.38
CA ILE A 404 -8.32 0.47 -16.23
C ILE A 404 -9.52 0.36 -17.19
N VAL A 405 -9.64 -0.76 -17.89
CA VAL A 405 -10.77 -0.97 -18.84
C VAL A 405 -12.10 -0.88 -18.10
N LEU A 406 -12.23 -1.56 -16.97
CA LEU A 406 -13.45 -1.51 -16.17
C LEU A 406 -13.70 -0.11 -15.60
N SER A 407 -12.66 0.61 -15.16
CA SER A 407 -12.81 2.00 -14.66
C SER A 407 -13.37 2.93 -15.73
N ILE A 408 -12.89 2.81 -16.97
CA ILE A 408 -13.39 3.60 -18.10
C ILE A 408 -14.89 3.31 -18.37
N LEU A 409 -15.29 2.03 -18.29
CA LEU A 409 -16.66 1.61 -18.56
C LEU A 409 -17.61 1.98 -17.41
N LEU A 410 -17.22 1.68 -16.16
CA LEU A 410 -18.10 1.83 -15.00
C LEU A 410 -18.16 3.27 -14.49
N SER A 411 -17.08 4.07 -14.61
CA SER A 411 -17.07 5.46 -14.15
C SER A 411 -18.12 6.32 -14.84
N ARG A 412 -18.39 6.05 -16.11
CA ARG A 412 -19.43 6.77 -16.90
C ARG A 412 -20.84 6.60 -16.35
N ARG A 413 -21.14 5.45 -15.72
CA ARG A 413 -22.49 5.13 -15.19
C ARG A 413 -22.58 5.32 -13.67
N LEU A 414 -21.53 4.96 -12.94
CA LEU A 414 -21.51 4.89 -11.48
C LEU A 414 -20.62 5.96 -10.83
N GLY A 415 -20.02 6.87 -11.62
CA GLY A 415 -19.15 7.90 -11.08
C GLY A 415 -17.94 7.33 -10.29
N VAL A 416 -17.67 7.92 -9.14
CA VAL A 416 -16.54 7.50 -8.25
C VAL A 416 -16.71 6.04 -7.78
N ALA A 417 -17.95 5.59 -7.52
CA ALA A 417 -18.22 4.20 -7.16
C ALA A 417 -17.81 3.22 -8.28
N GLY A 418 -17.95 3.62 -9.55
CA GLY A 418 -17.53 2.81 -10.70
C GLY A 418 -16.02 2.56 -10.71
N ILE A 419 -15.21 3.57 -10.37
CA ILE A 419 -13.75 3.45 -10.28
C ILE A 419 -13.35 2.48 -9.17
N THR A 420 -13.96 2.59 -7.99
CA THR A 420 -13.62 1.75 -6.83
C THR A 420 -14.14 0.32 -6.97
N LEU A 421 -15.30 0.14 -7.61
CA LEU A 421 -15.83 -1.18 -7.95
C LEU A 421 -14.94 -1.89 -8.98
N SER A 422 -14.43 -1.15 -9.97
CA SER A 422 -13.46 -1.68 -10.95
C SER A 422 -12.19 -2.20 -10.27
N TYR A 423 -11.69 -1.48 -9.26
CA TYR A 423 -10.58 -1.94 -8.42
C TYR A 423 -10.94 -3.26 -7.70
N SER A 424 -12.15 -3.37 -7.16
CA SER A 424 -12.59 -4.59 -6.47
C SER A 424 -12.68 -5.78 -7.43
N ILE A 425 -13.21 -5.59 -8.63
CA ILE A 425 -13.26 -6.65 -9.65
C ILE A 425 -11.83 -7.07 -10.06
N SER A 426 -10.93 -6.11 -10.27
CA SER A 426 -9.54 -6.42 -10.61
C SER A 426 -8.78 -7.10 -9.46
N ALA A 427 -9.15 -6.83 -8.21
CA ALA A 427 -8.63 -7.57 -7.05
C ALA A 427 -9.05 -9.05 -7.08
N PHE A 428 -10.27 -9.37 -7.50
CA PHE A 428 -10.68 -10.77 -7.74
C PHE A 428 -9.85 -11.41 -8.85
N VAL A 429 -9.55 -10.69 -9.92
CA VAL A 429 -8.71 -11.19 -11.00
C VAL A 429 -7.31 -11.53 -10.50
N VAL A 430 -6.62 -10.60 -9.83
CA VAL A 430 -5.26 -10.86 -9.32
C VAL A 430 -5.24 -11.90 -8.22
N GLY A 431 -6.24 -11.90 -7.33
CA GLY A 431 -6.37 -12.92 -6.27
C GLY A 431 -6.51 -14.32 -6.86
N GLY A 432 -7.39 -14.49 -7.84
CA GLY A 432 -7.58 -15.75 -8.56
C GLY A 432 -6.35 -16.18 -9.34
N LEU A 433 -5.74 -15.27 -10.10
CA LEU A 433 -4.51 -15.55 -10.86
C LEU A 433 -3.34 -15.95 -9.94
N ASN A 434 -3.14 -15.24 -8.82
CA ASN A 434 -2.09 -15.57 -7.86
C ASN A 434 -2.32 -16.94 -7.20
N LEU A 435 -3.56 -17.29 -6.87
CA LEU A 435 -3.91 -18.60 -6.38
C LEU A 435 -3.60 -19.70 -7.43
N MET A 436 -4.09 -19.52 -8.68
CA MET A 436 -3.90 -20.50 -9.76
C MET A 436 -2.42 -20.66 -10.12
N THR A 437 -1.66 -19.56 -10.22
CA THR A 437 -0.24 -19.62 -10.58
C THR A 437 0.62 -20.18 -9.45
N SER A 438 0.24 -19.96 -8.17
CA SER A 438 0.94 -20.52 -7.01
C SER A 438 0.86 -22.07 -6.97
N GLN A 439 -0.23 -22.66 -7.47
CA GLN A 439 -0.41 -24.11 -7.55
C GLN A 439 0.60 -24.80 -8.48
N ARG A 440 1.25 -24.06 -9.39
CA ARG A 440 2.34 -24.59 -10.23
C ARG A 440 3.60 -24.91 -9.42
N HIS A 441 3.82 -24.21 -8.31
CA HIS A 441 4.94 -24.46 -7.40
C HIS A 441 4.60 -25.56 -6.39
N ASN A 442 3.35 -25.57 -5.91
CA ASN A 442 2.89 -26.58 -4.97
C ASN A 442 1.35 -26.74 -5.09
N ARG A 443 0.92 -27.92 -5.55
CA ARG A 443 -0.51 -28.24 -5.74
C ARG A 443 -1.31 -28.25 -4.43
N ALA A 444 -0.65 -28.32 -3.26
CA ALA A 444 -1.30 -28.21 -1.96
C ALA A 444 -1.75 -26.77 -1.62
N LEU A 445 -1.29 -25.76 -2.38
CA LEU A 445 -1.76 -24.37 -2.26
C LEU A 445 -3.17 -24.28 -2.85
N SER A 446 -4.18 -24.15 -1.99
CA SER A 446 -5.58 -24.10 -2.44
C SER A 446 -6.48 -23.52 -1.37
N LEU A 447 -7.64 -23.03 -1.77
CA LEU A 447 -8.73 -22.64 -0.86
C LEU A 447 -9.68 -23.82 -0.54
N ARG A 448 -9.36 -25.05 -0.93
CA ARG A 448 -10.18 -26.22 -0.60
C ARG A 448 -10.46 -26.38 0.90
N PRO A 449 -9.50 -26.05 1.82
CA PRO A 449 -9.78 -26.08 3.25
C PRO A 449 -10.88 -25.11 3.69
N LEU A 450 -11.22 -24.11 2.86
CA LEU A 450 -12.31 -23.16 3.12
C LEU A 450 -13.70 -23.76 2.78
N LEU A 451 -13.78 -24.74 1.85
CA LEU A 451 -15.04 -25.28 1.35
C LEU A 451 -16.02 -25.71 2.47
N PRO A 452 -15.61 -26.44 3.53
CA PRO A 452 -16.52 -26.82 4.59
C PRO A 452 -17.02 -25.65 5.43
N PHE A 453 -16.23 -24.55 5.48
CA PHE A 453 -16.57 -23.31 6.22
C PHE A 453 -17.34 -22.30 5.36
N LEU A 454 -17.36 -22.49 4.04
CA LEU A 454 -17.95 -21.55 3.09
C LEU A 454 -19.46 -21.27 3.41
N PRO A 455 -20.30 -22.30 3.71
CA PRO A 455 -21.69 -22.04 4.09
C PRO A 455 -21.81 -21.16 5.33
N PHE A 456 -20.98 -21.41 6.35
CA PHE A 456 -21.01 -20.64 7.60
C PHE A 456 -20.49 -19.22 7.41
N LEU A 457 -19.49 -19.03 6.56
CA LEU A 457 -19.01 -17.70 6.15
C LEU A 457 -20.09 -16.93 5.38
N ALA A 458 -20.75 -17.59 4.43
CA ALA A 458 -21.82 -16.97 3.64
C ALA A 458 -23.04 -16.61 4.50
N ILE A 459 -23.51 -17.56 5.32
CA ILE A 459 -24.63 -17.33 6.26
C ILE A 459 -24.23 -16.25 7.27
N GLY A 460 -23.04 -16.35 7.87
CA GLY A 460 -22.53 -15.35 8.81
C GLY A 460 -22.43 -13.97 8.20
N GLY A 461 -21.94 -13.86 6.97
CA GLY A 461 -21.90 -12.60 6.21
C GLY A 461 -23.29 -12.04 5.93
N ALA A 462 -24.24 -12.88 5.50
CA ALA A 462 -25.63 -12.48 5.27
C ALA A 462 -26.33 -12.04 6.57
N CYS A 463 -26.15 -12.78 7.66
CA CYS A 463 -26.69 -12.42 8.97
C CYS A 463 -26.07 -11.12 9.50
N CYS A 464 -24.74 -10.94 9.33
CA CYS A 464 -24.06 -9.70 9.65
C CYS A 464 -24.64 -8.53 8.85
N PHE A 465 -24.82 -8.69 7.55
CA PHE A 465 -25.43 -7.68 6.69
C PHE A 465 -26.84 -7.30 7.17
N GLY A 466 -27.71 -8.30 7.40
CA GLY A 466 -29.07 -8.07 7.89
C GLY A 466 -29.09 -7.38 9.27
N ALA A 467 -28.21 -7.79 10.19
CA ALA A 467 -28.10 -7.18 11.50
C ALA A 467 -27.64 -5.72 11.44
N VAL A 468 -26.61 -5.45 10.63
CA VAL A 468 -26.08 -4.08 10.44
C VAL A 468 -27.15 -3.18 9.81
N CYS A 469 -27.86 -3.65 8.77
CA CYS A 469 -28.95 -2.89 8.14
C CYS A 469 -30.07 -2.57 9.11
N ARG A 470 -30.55 -3.58 9.87
CA ARG A 470 -31.63 -3.40 10.85
C ARG A 470 -31.26 -2.47 11.99
N CYS A 471 -30.06 -2.64 12.57
CA CYS A 471 -29.60 -1.73 13.62
C CYS A 471 -29.43 -0.30 13.10
N ARG A 472 -28.95 -0.12 11.87
CA ARG A 472 -28.82 1.19 11.23
C ARG A 472 -30.18 1.87 11.01
N GLU A 473 -31.20 1.12 10.60
CA GLU A 473 -32.58 1.62 10.46
C GLU A 473 -33.17 2.02 11.82
N LEU A 474 -33.07 1.14 12.83
CA LEU A 474 -33.60 1.40 14.16
C LEU A 474 -32.93 2.62 14.84
N LEU A 475 -31.67 2.87 14.53
CA LEU A 475 -30.90 3.98 15.08
C LEU A 475 -30.83 5.19 14.12
N SER A 476 -31.74 5.31 13.14
CA SER A 476 -31.71 6.36 12.12
C SER A 476 -31.69 7.79 12.70
N GLY A 477 -32.36 8.01 13.84
CA GLY A 477 -32.37 9.28 14.58
C GLY A 477 -31.17 9.54 15.49
N SER A 478 -30.24 8.57 15.63
CA SER A 478 -29.11 8.66 16.53
C SER A 478 -27.88 9.30 15.87
N SER A 479 -26.88 9.67 16.71
CA SER A 479 -25.61 10.16 16.19
C SER A 479 -24.89 9.11 15.30
N PRO A 480 -24.16 9.55 14.26
CA PRO A 480 -23.42 8.63 13.36
C PRO A 480 -22.46 7.70 14.13
N ILE A 481 -21.85 8.19 15.21
CA ILE A 481 -20.92 7.40 16.05
C ILE A 481 -21.67 6.27 16.75
N LEU A 482 -22.80 6.55 17.40
CA LEU A 482 -23.60 5.54 18.08
C LEU A 482 -24.12 4.49 17.10
N ARG A 483 -24.59 4.95 15.93
CA ARG A 483 -25.07 4.10 14.85
C ARG A 483 -23.97 3.16 14.34
N PHE A 484 -22.77 3.69 14.09
CA PHE A 484 -21.63 2.90 13.67
C PHE A 484 -21.23 1.86 14.73
N LEU A 485 -21.07 2.27 15.99
CA LEU A 485 -20.65 1.37 17.07
C LEU A 485 -21.69 0.28 17.33
N ALA A 486 -22.94 0.65 17.52
CA ALA A 486 -24.00 -0.31 17.83
C ALA A 486 -24.23 -1.29 16.68
N SER A 487 -24.34 -0.80 15.42
CA SER A 487 -24.56 -1.66 14.26
C SER A 487 -23.33 -2.54 13.98
N GLY A 488 -22.12 -1.99 14.13
CA GLY A 488 -20.86 -2.74 13.95
C GLY A 488 -20.71 -3.85 14.99
N VAL A 489 -20.96 -3.57 16.28
CA VAL A 489 -20.90 -4.57 17.35
C VAL A 489 -21.98 -5.64 17.17
N ALA A 490 -23.21 -5.27 16.84
CA ALA A 490 -24.29 -6.22 16.58
C ALA A 490 -23.96 -7.14 15.39
N GLY A 491 -23.50 -6.57 14.28
CA GLY A 491 -23.12 -7.34 13.10
C GLY A 491 -21.96 -8.29 13.36
N LEU A 492 -20.91 -7.82 14.04
CA LEU A 492 -19.75 -8.63 14.40
C LEU A 492 -20.13 -9.74 15.39
N GLY A 493 -20.97 -9.43 16.41
CA GLY A 493 -21.44 -10.39 17.40
C GLY A 493 -22.23 -11.54 16.77
N ILE A 494 -23.17 -11.23 15.86
CA ILE A 494 -23.94 -12.24 15.13
C ILE A 494 -23.04 -13.07 14.21
N TYR A 495 -22.10 -12.43 13.51
CA TYR A 495 -21.13 -13.15 12.68
C TYR A 495 -20.29 -14.13 13.49
N CYS A 496 -19.73 -13.69 14.61
CA CYS A 496 -18.96 -14.56 15.51
C CYS A 496 -19.80 -15.72 16.08
N ALA A 497 -21.07 -15.47 16.43
CA ALA A 497 -21.98 -16.51 16.90
C ALA A 497 -22.24 -17.58 15.83
N VAL A 498 -22.48 -17.18 14.57
CA VAL A 498 -22.66 -18.11 13.44
C VAL A 498 -21.39 -18.93 13.18
N LEU A 499 -20.21 -18.30 13.20
CA LEU A 499 -18.95 -19.02 13.04
C LEU A 499 -18.67 -19.98 14.19
N ALA A 500 -18.95 -19.58 15.43
CA ALA A 500 -18.79 -20.45 16.60
C ALA A 500 -19.72 -21.67 16.52
N LEU A 501 -20.96 -21.47 16.10
CA LEU A 501 -21.92 -22.56 15.86
C LEU A 501 -21.41 -23.48 14.73
N GLY A 502 -20.95 -22.92 13.63
CA GLY A 502 -20.36 -23.68 12.52
C GLY A 502 -19.14 -24.50 12.95
N ALA A 503 -18.23 -23.91 13.72
CA ALA A 503 -17.08 -24.61 14.27
C ALA A 503 -17.51 -25.73 15.24
N ALA A 504 -18.51 -25.49 16.10
CA ALA A 504 -19.04 -26.51 17.01
C ALA A 504 -19.68 -27.70 16.26
N LEU A 505 -20.44 -27.42 15.20
CA LEU A 505 -21.06 -28.46 14.36
C LEU A 505 -19.99 -29.28 13.62
N MET A 506 -18.94 -28.62 13.10
CA MET A 506 -17.81 -29.31 12.45
C MET A 506 -17.04 -30.17 13.45
N LEU A 507 -16.77 -29.66 14.66
CA LEU A 507 -16.11 -30.44 15.71
C LEU A 507 -16.95 -31.65 16.15
N ARG A 508 -18.27 -31.54 16.17
CA ARG A 508 -19.17 -32.68 16.44
C ARG A 508 -19.14 -33.72 15.31
N ARG A 509 -19.14 -33.27 14.05
CA ARG A 509 -19.20 -34.16 12.88
C ARG A 509 -17.87 -34.88 12.59
N PHE A 510 -16.74 -34.18 12.75
CA PHE A 510 -15.42 -34.67 12.35
C PHE A 510 -14.45 -34.91 13.51
N GLY A 511 -14.77 -34.45 14.73
CA GLY A 511 -13.86 -34.47 15.87
C GLY A 511 -13.64 -35.81 16.55
N GLY A 512 -14.48 -36.82 16.32
CA GLY A 512 -14.40 -38.12 16.99
C GLY A 512 -14.43 -38.04 18.53
N LYS A 513 -14.04 -39.13 19.22
CA LYS A 513 -13.87 -39.15 20.70
C LYS A 513 -12.50 -38.58 21.06
N GLY A 514 -12.43 -37.52 21.90
CA GLY A 514 -11.19 -36.90 22.37
C GLY A 514 -11.41 -35.50 22.97
N SER A 515 -10.34 -34.90 23.51
CA SER A 515 -10.42 -33.54 24.06
C SER A 515 -10.69 -32.51 22.94
N VAL A 516 -11.28 -31.36 23.28
CA VAL A 516 -11.56 -30.27 22.31
C VAL A 516 -10.29 -29.89 21.53
N LYS A 517 -9.14 -29.87 22.21
CA LYS A 517 -7.85 -29.55 21.61
C LYS A 517 -7.41 -30.60 20.56
N GLU A 518 -7.62 -31.90 20.82
CA GLU A 518 -7.36 -32.97 19.87
C GLU A 518 -8.35 -32.98 18.72
N LYS A 519 -9.62 -32.65 18.98
CA LYS A 519 -10.64 -32.52 17.95
C LYS A 519 -10.32 -31.39 16.98
N ILE A 520 -9.91 -30.22 17.50
CA ILE A 520 -9.46 -29.09 16.68
C ILE A 520 -8.24 -29.49 15.83
N ARG A 521 -7.27 -30.19 16.45
CA ARG A 521 -6.07 -30.64 15.74
C ARG A 521 -6.41 -31.64 14.63
N ARG A 522 -7.26 -32.64 14.88
CA ARG A 522 -7.73 -33.61 13.86
C ARG A 522 -8.52 -32.95 12.74
N CYS A 523 -9.42 -32.01 13.06
CA CYS A 523 -10.10 -31.24 12.03
C CYS A 523 -9.12 -30.40 11.20
N ALA A 524 -8.19 -29.71 11.85
CA ALA A 524 -7.16 -28.94 11.14
C ALA A 524 -6.29 -29.84 10.26
N ASP A 525 -5.84 -30.99 10.76
CA ASP A 525 -5.04 -31.96 10.00
C ASP A 525 -5.84 -32.60 8.87
N GLY A 526 -7.11 -32.95 9.10
CA GLY A 526 -8.01 -33.54 8.09
C GLY A 526 -8.38 -32.58 6.96
N PHE A 527 -8.58 -31.29 7.28
CA PHE A 527 -8.89 -30.26 6.27
C PHE A 527 -7.65 -29.69 5.57
N LEU A 528 -6.50 -29.72 6.24
CA LEU A 528 -5.23 -29.27 5.68
C LEU A 528 -4.45 -30.35 4.94
N CYS A 529 -4.78 -31.64 5.20
CA CYS A 529 -4.30 -32.80 4.44
C CYS A 529 -5.32 -33.18 3.38
N THR A 530 -5.24 -32.67 2.17
CA THR A 530 -5.87 -33.34 1.03
C THR A 530 -5.01 -34.56 0.68
N PRO A 531 -5.58 -35.79 0.63
CA PRO A 531 -4.87 -36.95 0.14
C PRO A 531 -4.82 -36.86 -1.39
N ALA A 532 -3.76 -36.29 -1.93
CA ALA A 532 -3.48 -36.29 -3.36
C ALA A 532 -1.97 -36.26 -3.62
N ALA A 533 -1.19 -36.97 -2.81
CA ALA A 533 0.24 -37.06 -3.01
C ALA A 533 0.80 -38.46 -2.63
N ASP A 534 -0.03 -39.50 -2.68
CA ASP A 534 0.47 -40.90 -2.73
C ASP A 534 0.05 -41.51 -4.05
N GLN A 535 0.67 -41.07 -5.12
CA GLN A 535 0.85 -41.87 -6.34
C GLN A 535 1.97 -41.24 -7.15
N THR A 536 3.17 -41.93 -7.05
CA THR A 536 4.38 -41.92 -7.90
C THR A 536 5.10 -40.59 -8.08
#